data_a66e4c73c261129631dcf46deef248e9
#
_entry.id   a66e4c73c261129631dcf46deef248e9
#
_cell.length_a   1.000
_cell.length_b   1.000
_cell.length_c   1.000
_cell.angle_alpha   90.00
_cell.angle_beta   90.00
_cell.angle_gamma   90.00
#
_symmetry.space_group_name_H-M   'P 1'
#
loop_
_entity.id
_entity.type
_entity.pdbx_description
1 polymer ?
#
loop_
_entity_poly.entity_id
_entity_poly.type
_entity_poly.pdbx_seq_one_letter_code
_entity_poly.pdbx_strand_id
1 'polypeptide(L)'
;MGILVNPDNLAFQVALNSEIYVDKSGLIKYTNKVLNTLQAYICNSRPRRFGKSITANMLTAYYSRGCNSEEMFAGLEISKSADFKKHLNQYDVIHLDIQWCIEPAGGPERVVSYISEKTIAELAEYYPGVLKEKTESLPEVLSRINGATGKKFIVIIDEWDVLIRDKDVNKRVQEEYINFLRAMFKGTEPTKYIQLAYLTGILPIKKEKTQSALNNFDEFTMLSASNLAPYIGFTEAEVKKLSEKYQQDFAEVKRWYDGYLLKDYQVYNPRAVVSVMLRGEFRSYWSETASYDVIVPLINMNYDGLKTAVIEILSGAEVKVNVAAFQNDTEDIKSKDDVLTYMIHLGYLGYNENRKTAFVPNEEIRQELTTAVESKKWNEMLILQLNSENLLDATLDMDGVAVAEEIEKIHNEHVSVIQYNNENSLSSVLTIAYLSAMQYYFKPIREFPTGRGFADFVFIPKPEYKNDYPALLVELKWNQNAQTALTQIKTKKYPSSILNYTGDILLVGINYDKKSKEHQCLIEKYVKGENRGTGVV
;
A
#
# COMPACT_ATOMS: atom_id res chain seq x y z
N MET A 1 -12.38 30.77 20.43
CA MET A 1 -11.87 29.64 19.65
C MET A 1 -10.54 29.21 20.26
N GLY A 2 -10.40 27.97 20.63
CA GLY A 2 -9.14 27.41 21.11
C GLY A 2 -8.29 26.86 19.96
N ILE A 3 -7.06 26.52 20.26
CA ILE A 3 -6.17 25.82 19.32
C ILE A 3 -6.54 24.34 19.25
N LEU A 4 -6.83 23.73 20.39
CA LEU A 4 -7.16 22.31 20.53
C LEU A 4 -8.67 22.08 20.74
N VAL A 5 -9.35 23.02 21.41
CA VAL A 5 -10.79 22.92 21.73
C VAL A 5 -11.58 23.86 20.84
N ASN A 6 -12.55 23.35 20.13
CA ASN A 6 -13.38 24.07 19.19
C ASN A 6 -12.56 24.94 18.21
N PRO A 7 -11.57 24.34 17.52
CA PRO A 7 -10.76 25.08 16.55
C PRO A 7 -11.61 25.58 15.38
N ASP A 8 -11.06 26.50 14.60
CA ASP A 8 -11.69 27.06 13.42
C ASP A 8 -11.69 26.10 12.21
N ASN A 9 -12.20 26.60 11.08
CA ASN A 9 -12.31 25.85 9.83
C ASN A 9 -11.28 26.25 8.77
N LEU A 10 -10.29 27.08 9.12
CA LEU A 10 -9.33 27.64 8.16
C LEU A 10 -8.50 26.55 7.47
N ALA A 11 -8.09 25.51 8.20
CA ALA A 11 -7.30 24.41 7.63
C ALA A 11 -8.08 23.66 6.53
N PHE A 12 -9.39 23.48 6.69
CA PHE A 12 -10.23 22.90 5.65
C PHE A 12 -10.50 23.86 4.51
N GLN A 13 -10.64 25.17 4.79
CA GLN A 13 -10.77 26.20 3.75
C GLN A 13 -9.57 26.23 2.82
N VAL A 14 -8.35 26.06 3.34
CA VAL A 14 -7.13 25.96 2.51
C VAL A 14 -7.20 24.77 1.55
N ALA A 15 -7.72 23.63 2.02
CA ALA A 15 -7.90 22.47 1.15
C ALA A 15 -8.94 22.73 0.04
N LEU A 16 -10.06 23.37 0.37
CA LEU A 16 -11.10 23.74 -0.61
C LEU A 16 -10.60 24.75 -1.65
N ASN A 17 -9.72 25.66 -1.26
CA ASN A 17 -9.14 26.67 -2.16
C ASN A 17 -8.08 26.07 -3.11
N SER A 18 -7.70 24.81 -2.95
CA SER A 18 -6.71 24.17 -3.82
C SER A 18 -7.29 23.98 -5.22
N GLU A 19 -6.44 24.11 -6.25
CA GLU A 19 -6.84 23.97 -7.66
C GLU A 19 -7.52 22.61 -7.93
N ILE A 20 -7.04 21.56 -7.26
CA ILE A 20 -7.65 20.23 -7.27
C ILE A 20 -8.08 19.89 -5.84
N TYR A 21 -9.37 19.90 -5.62
CA TYR A 21 -10.01 19.33 -4.45
C TYR A 21 -11.01 18.25 -4.88
N VAL A 22 -10.97 17.10 -4.23
CA VAL A 22 -11.91 15.99 -4.45
C VAL A 22 -12.77 15.85 -3.21
N ASP A 23 -14.08 15.95 -3.38
CA ASP A 23 -15.03 15.92 -2.29
C ASP A 23 -15.08 14.54 -1.59
N LYS A 24 -14.74 14.52 -0.32
CA LYS A 24 -14.80 13.35 0.57
C LYS A 24 -15.82 13.53 1.70
N SER A 25 -16.68 14.54 1.59
CA SER A 25 -17.66 14.84 2.64
C SER A 25 -18.72 13.75 2.85
N GLY A 26 -18.78 12.78 1.93
CA GLY A 26 -19.55 11.54 2.15
C GLY A 26 -19.13 10.76 3.40
N LEU A 27 -17.89 10.91 3.88
CA LEU A 27 -17.44 10.36 5.16
C LEU A 27 -18.31 10.86 6.33
N ILE A 28 -18.76 12.11 6.27
CA ILE A 28 -19.58 12.72 7.32
C ILE A 28 -20.93 12.01 7.48
N LYS A 29 -21.50 11.48 6.39
CA LYS A 29 -22.74 10.66 6.48
C LYS A 29 -22.52 9.43 7.37
N TYR A 30 -21.36 8.78 7.24
CA TYR A 30 -21.02 7.65 8.08
C TYR A 30 -20.79 8.09 9.53
N THR A 31 -20.01 9.13 9.76
CA THR A 31 -19.72 9.60 11.12
C THR A 31 -20.97 10.11 11.82
N ASN A 32 -21.88 10.82 11.13
CA ASN A 32 -23.18 11.22 11.68
C ASN A 32 -24.02 10.01 12.14
N LYS A 33 -24.04 8.94 11.32
CA LYS A 33 -24.81 7.73 11.60
C LYS A 33 -24.34 7.00 12.87
N VAL A 34 -23.05 7.05 13.16
CA VAL A 34 -22.47 6.31 14.30
C VAL A 34 -22.32 7.15 15.58
N LEU A 35 -22.66 8.44 15.55
CA LEU A 35 -22.66 9.30 16.75
C LEU A 35 -23.40 8.63 17.91
N ASN A 36 -22.78 8.60 19.10
CA ASN A 36 -23.34 7.99 20.30
C ASN A 36 -23.66 6.49 20.19
N THR A 37 -22.99 5.74 19.30
CA THR A 37 -23.11 4.29 19.19
C THR A 37 -21.79 3.60 19.59
N LEU A 38 -21.79 2.27 19.65
CA LEU A 38 -20.56 1.50 19.88
C LEU A 38 -19.56 1.63 18.72
N GLN A 39 -20.02 1.97 17.52
CA GLN A 39 -19.20 2.21 16.32
C GLN A 39 -18.67 3.65 16.22
N ALA A 40 -18.88 4.48 17.23
CA ALA A 40 -18.41 5.86 17.26
C ALA A 40 -16.89 6.01 17.45
N TYR A 41 -16.18 4.93 17.68
CA TYR A 41 -14.74 4.93 17.87
C TYR A 41 -14.09 4.39 16.59
N ILE A 42 -13.51 5.28 15.79
CA ILE A 42 -12.99 5.00 14.44
C ILE A 42 -11.49 5.25 14.40
N CYS A 43 -10.71 4.26 13.96
CA CYS A 43 -9.31 4.44 13.60
C CYS A 43 -9.13 4.18 12.10
N ASN A 44 -8.78 5.22 11.34
CA ASN A 44 -8.61 5.14 9.91
C ASN A 44 -7.15 5.34 9.51
N SER A 45 -6.46 4.24 9.19
CA SER A 45 -5.03 4.22 8.88
C SER A 45 -4.79 4.10 7.38
N ARG A 46 -3.97 5.03 6.85
CA ARG A 46 -3.56 5.07 5.45
C ARG A 46 -2.10 5.50 5.34
N PRO A 47 -1.41 5.17 4.26
CA PRO A 47 -0.07 5.67 4.00
C PRO A 47 0.00 7.20 4.02
N ARG A 48 1.22 7.72 4.02
CA ARG A 48 1.42 9.17 3.90
C ARG A 48 0.74 9.71 2.63
N ARG A 49 0.20 10.93 2.72
CA ARG A 49 -0.37 11.71 1.58
C ARG A 49 -1.64 11.18 0.94
N PHE A 50 -2.33 10.29 1.63
CA PHE A 50 -3.67 9.84 1.23
C PHE A 50 -4.78 10.82 1.62
N GLY A 51 -4.47 11.97 2.20
CA GLY A 51 -5.46 12.99 2.55
C GLY A 51 -6.06 12.84 3.95
N LYS A 52 -5.39 12.12 4.86
CA LYS A 52 -5.84 11.90 6.26
C LYS A 52 -6.12 13.20 7.01
N SER A 53 -5.15 14.10 7.04
CA SER A 53 -5.27 15.40 7.73
C SER A 53 -6.37 16.27 7.11
N ILE A 54 -6.58 16.19 5.79
CA ILE A 54 -7.69 16.90 5.14
C ILE A 54 -9.04 16.38 5.65
N THR A 55 -9.18 15.07 5.83
CA THR A 55 -10.42 14.48 6.40
C THR A 55 -10.60 14.84 7.86
N ALA A 56 -9.55 14.85 8.67
CA ALA A 56 -9.58 15.32 10.06
C ALA A 56 -10.03 16.79 10.16
N ASN A 57 -9.44 17.67 9.35
CA ASN A 57 -9.81 19.08 9.26
C ASN A 57 -11.24 19.28 8.74
N MET A 58 -11.69 18.47 7.77
CA MET A 58 -13.07 18.48 7.28
C MET A 58 -14.07 18.13 8.38
N LEU A 59 -13.80 17.07 9.16
CA LEU A 59 -14.65 16.68 10.30
C LEU A 59 -14.67 17.78 11.36
N THR A 60 -13.54 18.40 11.66
CA THR A 60 -13.44 19.53 12.59
C THR A 60 -14.27 20.71 12.10
N ALA A 61 -14.09 21.13 10.85
CA ALA A 61 -14.85 22.22 10.26
C ALA A 61 -16.37 21.96 10.27
N TYR A 62 -16.78 20.71 10.09
CA TYR A 62 -18.19 20.34 10.11
C TYR A 62 -18.78 20.30 11.51
N TYR A 63 -18.09 19.71 12.48
CA TYR A 63 -18.66 19.48 13.81
C TYR A 63 -18.45 20.61 14.81
N SER A 64 -17.29 21.34 14.73
CA SER A 64 -16.91 22.31 15.75
C SER A 64 -17.90 23.47 15.87
N ARG A 65 -18.43 23.67 17.04
CA ARG A 65 -19.27 24.84 17.36
C ARG A 65 -18.49 26.16 17.35
N GLY A 66 -17.16 26.10 17.27
CA GLY A 66 -16.31 27.26 17.06
C GLY A 66 -16.33 27.77 15.60
N CYS A 67 -16.96 27.03 14.68
CA CYS A 67 -16.99 27.34 13.25
C CYS A 67 -18.35 27.90 12.81
N ASN A 68 -18.33 28.58 11.65
CA ASN A 68 -19.50 28.83 10.82
C ASN A 68 -19.17 28.34 9.41
N SER A 69 -19.58 27.13 9.08
CA SER A 69 -19.13 26.39 7.90
C SER A 69 -20.23 26.08 6.89
N GLU A 70 -21.44 26.63 7.03
CA GLU A 70 -22.57 26.29 6.16
C GLU A 70 -22.25 26.55 4.68
N GLU A 71 -21.70 27.71 4.34
CA GLU A 71 -21.30 28.06 2.99
C GLU A 71 -20.18 27.15 2.45
N MET A 72 -19.23 26.79 3.30
CA MET A 72 -18.11 25.92 2.96
C MET A 72 -18.56 24.53 2.49
N PHE A 73 -19.63 24.00 3.08
CA PHE A 73 -20.18 22.69 2.74
C PHE A 73 -21.35 22.72 1.72
N ALA A 74 -21.87 23.90 1.37
CA ALA A 74 -23.08 24.04 0.56
C ALA A 74 -23.03 23.32 -0.81
N GLY A 75 -21.86 23.22 -1.43
CA GLY A 75 -21.65 22.53 -2.72
C GLY A 75 -21.22 21.07 -2.60
N LEU A 76 -20.96 20.59 -1.39
CA LEU A 76 -20.38 19.25 -1.16
C LEU A 76 -21.47 18.18 -0.98
N GLU A 77 -21.08 16.91 -1.12
CA GLU A 77 -22.00 15.76 -1.07
C GLU A 77 -22.81 15.71 0.23
N ILE A 78 -22.22 16.07 1.35
CA ILE A 78 -22.90 16.05 2.66
C ILE A 78 -24.07 17.02 2.73
N SER A 79 -24.04 18.13 2.00
CA SER A 79 -25.12 19.13 2.02
C SER A 79 -26.47 18.57 1.52
N LYS A 80 -26.43 17.46 0.77
CA LYS A 80 -27.61 16.75 0.26
C LYS A 80 -28.21 15.80 1.29
N SER A 81 -27.56 15.61 2.44
CA SER A 81 -28.04 14.73 3.51
C SER A 81 -29.11 15.43 4.34
N ALA A 82 -30.17 14.70 4.69
CA ALA A 82 -31.29 15.26 5.47
C ALA A 82 -30.86 15.70 6.89
N ASP A 83 -29.79 15.14 7.41
CA ASP A 83 -29.24 15.44 8.73
C ASP A 83 -28.09 16.47 8.72
N PHE A 84 -27.79 17.05 7.54
CA PHE A 84 -26.68 18.00 7.36
C PHE A 84 -26.73 19.14 8.40
N LYS A 85 -27.82 19.89 8.42
CA LYS A 85 -27.96 21.05 9.35
C LYS A 85 -28.11 20.64 10.80
N LYS A 86 -28.56 19.42 11.08
CA LYS A 86 -28.72 18.91 12.44
C LYS A 86 -27.38 18.81 13.18
N HIS A 87 -26.33 18.48 12.45
CA HIS A 87 -25.02 18.20 13.06
C HIS A 87 -23.97 19.27 12.75
N LEU A 88 -24.24 20.17 11.77
CA LEU A 88 -23.30 21.20 11.37
C LEU A 88 -23.03 22.20 12.52
N ASN A 89 -21.78 22.31 12.93
CA ASN A 89 -21.28 23.23 13.96
C ASN A 89 -22.01 23.15 15.33
N GLN A 90 -22.40 21.95 15.74
CA GLN A 90 -23.21 21.73 16.95
C GLN A 90 -22.43 21.18 18.15
N TYR A 91 -21.16 20.79 17.96
CA TYR A 91 -20.49 19.97 18.97
C TYR A 91 -19.23 20.62 19.52
N ASP A 92 -18.89 20.22 20.75
CA ASP A 92 -17.58 20.48 21.30
C ASP A 92 -16.58 19.50 20.66
N VAL A 93 -15.61 20.03 19.94
CA VAL A 93 -14.58 19.27 19.25
C VAL A 93 -13.23 19.48 19.93
N ILE A 94 -12.55 18.40 20.23
CA ILE A 94 -11.14 18.40 20.61
C ILE A 94 -10.38 17.83 19.43
N HIS A 95 -9.50 18.65 18.82
CA HIS A 95 -8.68 18.25 17.67
C HIS A 95 -7.21 18.29 18.06
N LEU A 96 -6.54 17.15 18.00
CA LEU A 96 -5.14 16.97 18.36
C LEU A 96 -4.37 16.53 17.13
N ASP A 97 -3.44 17.33 16.63
CA ASP A 97 -2.39 16.93 15.70
C ASP A 97 -1.17 16.56 16.56
N ILE A 98 -0.91 15.28 16.71
CA ILE A 98 0.16 14.81 17.60
C ILE A 98 1.54 15.20 17.07
N GLN A 99 1.74 15.20 15.76
CA GLN A 99 3.00 15.61 15.15
C GLN A 99 3.30 17.10 15.46
N TRP A 100 2.30 17.95 15.33
CA TRP A 100 2.45 19.36 15.66
C TRP A 100 2.69 19.59 17.16
N CYS A 101 2.04 18.82 18.03
CA CYS A 101 2.17 18.98 19.47
C CYS A 101 3.58 18.69 20.02
N ILE A 102 4.44 17.98 19.29
CA ILE A 102 5.80 17.63 19.75
C ILE A 102 6.65 18.90 19.96
N GLU A 103 6.64 19.83 19.01
CA GLU A 103 7.46 21.03 19.06
C GLU A 103 7.03 21.99 20.20
N PRO A 104 5.75 22.40 20.32
CA PRO A 104 5.30 23.24 21.43
C PRO A 104 5.45 22.58 22.80
N ALA A 105 5.44 21.25 22.87
CA ALA A 105 5.69 20.53 24.13
C ALA A 105 7.17 20.60 24.55
N GLY A 106 8.09 20.89 23.63
CA GLY A 106 9.52 20.85 23.86
C GLY A 106 10.11 19.44 23.82
N GLY A 107 9.47 18.53 23.08
CA GLY A 107 9.92 17.19 22.84
C GLY A 107 8.86 16.10 23.11
N PRO A 108 9.10 14.85 22.62
CA PRO A 108 8.13 13.77 22.72
C PRO A 108 7.78 13.37 24.16
N GLU A 109 8.70 13.53 25.12
CA GLU A 109 8.52 13.20 26.54
C GLU A 109 7.43 14.05 27.22
N ARG A 110 7.11 15.21 26.67
CA ARG A 110 6.18 16.17 27.27
C ARG A 110 4.87 16.31 26.51
N VAL A 111 4.67 15.56 25.42
CA VAL A 111 3.47 15.68 24.58
C VAL A 111 2.20 15.39 25.36
N VAL A 112 2.17 14.33 26.18
CA VAL A 112 0.98 13.96 26.96
C VAL A 112 0.62 15.06 27.96
N SER A 113 1.59 15.59 28.70
CA SER A 113 1.35 16.68 29.66
C SER A 113 0.92 17.95 28.93
N TYR A 114 1.59 18.34 27.85
CA TYR A 114 1.23 19.51 27.04
C TYR A 114 -0.22 19.42 26.52
N ILE A 115 -0.60 18.30 25.91
CA ILE A 115 -1.96 18.09 25.38
C ILE A 115 -2.98 18.21 26.51
N SER A 116 -2.71 17.57 27.66
CA SER A 116 -3.63 17.59 28.81
C SER A 116 -3.79 18.99 29.38
N GLU A 117 -2.69 19.65 29.72
CA GLU A 117 -2.68 20.99 30.31
C GLU A 117 -3.32 22.03 29.38
N LYS A 118 -2.95 22.01 28.09
CA LYS A 118 -3.48 22.95 27.11
C LYS A 118 -4.97 22.77 26.87
N THR A 119 -5.41 21.50 26.70
CA THR A 119 -6.84 21.19 26.49
C THR A 119 -7.66 21.57 27.72
N ILE A 120 -7.18 21.26 28.95
CA ILE A 120 -7.87 21.63 30.19
C ILE A 120 -7.98 23.15 30.33
N ALA A 121 -6.90 23.89 30.02
CA ALA A 121 -6.92 25.34 30.08
C ALA A 121 -7.98 25.94 29.12
N GLU A 122 -8.02 25.45 27.87
CA GLU A 122 -9.03 25.89 26.89
C GLU A 122 -10.45 25.48 27.29
N LEU A 123 -10.65 24.28 27.85
CA LEU A 123 -11.96 23.86 28.37
C LEU A 123 -12.43 24.72 29.55
N ALA A 124 -11.51 25.21 30.39
CA ALA A 124 -11.86 26.08 31.50
C ALA A 124 -12.44 27.44 31.02
N GLU A 125 -12.00 27.94 29.88
CA GLU A 125 -12.59 29.13 29.27
C GLU A 125 -14.03 28.89 28.76
N TYR A 126 -14.32 27.70 28.22
CA TYR A 126 -15.66 27.34 27.73
C TYR A 126 -16.63 26.95 28.88
N TYR A 127 -16.11 26.43 29.99
CA TYR A 127 -16.89 25.93 31.12
C TYR A 127 -16.48 26.57 32.43
N PRO A 128 -16.56 27.92 32.54
CA PRO A 128 -16.17 28.63 33.76
C PRO A 128 -17.05 28.16 34.96
N GLY A 129 -16.40 27.89 36.06
CA GLY A 129 -17.08 27.42 37.31
C GLY A 129 -17.36 25.93 37.42
N VAL A 130 -17.13 25.15 36.36
CA VAL A 130 -17.20 23.66 36.43
C VAL A 130 -15.88 23.08 36.92
N LEU A 131 -14.77 23.66 36.51
CA LEU A 131 -13.41 23.18 36.80
C LEU A 131 -12.87 23.97 38.00
N LYS A 132 -12.71 23.29 39.16
CA LYS A 132 -12.32 23.92 40.43
C LYS A 132 -10.90 23.61 40.90
N GLU A 133 -10.27 22.53 40.41
CA GLU A 133 -8.97 22.06 40.89
C GLU A 133 -7.97 21.84 39.72
N LYS A 134 -6.70 22.20 39.97
CA LYS A 134 -5.62 22.13 38.98
C LYS A 134 -5.00 20.74 38.76
N THR A 135 -5.46 19.72 39.46
CA THR A 135 -4.80 18.40 39.56
C THR A 135 -5.54 17.26 38.83
N GLU A 136 -6.59 17.57 38.07
CA GLU A 136 -7.38 16.53 37.41
C GLU A 136 -6.77 16.13 36.05
N SER A 137 -6.87 14.86 35.72
CA SER A 137 -6.52 14.35 34.39
C SER A 137 -7.56 14.81 33.37
N LEU A 138 -7.16 14.89 32.08
CA LEU A 138 -8.09 15.28 31.02
C LEU A 138 -9.35 14.41 30.96
N PRO A 139 -9.31 13.06 31.09
CA PRO A 139 -10.52 12.23 31.15
C PRO A 139 -11.47 12.61 32.32
N GLU A 140 -10.93 12.93 33.51
CA GLU A 140 -11.72 13.35 34.68
C GLU A 140 -12.39 14.71 34.41
N VAL A 141 -11.69 15.64 33.79
CA VAL A 141 -12.23 16.94 33.40
C VAL A 141 -13.40 16.77 32.43
N LEU A 142 -13.25 15.92 31.40
CA LEU A 142 -14.33 15.64 30.42
C LEU A 142 -15.54 15.00 31.09
N SER A 143 -15.32 14.03 32.00
CA SER A 143 -16.38 13.39 32.79
C SER A 143 -17.12 14.41 33.67
N ARG A 144 -16.38 15.31 34.33
CA ARG A 144 -16.97 16.36 35.19
C ARG A 144 -17.81 17.35 34.36
N ILE A 145 -17.32 17.80 33.22
CA ILE A 145 -18.09 18.68 32.34
C ILE A 145 -19.37 17.98 31.87
N ASN A 146 -19.28 16.72 31.47
CA ASN A 146 -20.44 15.94 31.09
C ASN A 146 -21.44 15.81 32.25
N GLY A 147 -20.98 15.47 33.45
CA GLY A 147 -21.83 15.35 34.63
C GLY A 147 -22.55 16.66 35.01
N ALA A 148 -21.88 17.81 34.84
CA ALA A 148 -22.42 19.12 35.14
C ALA A 148 -23.37 19.68 34.07
N THR A 149 -23.13 19.36 32.78
CA THR A 149 -23.76 20.04 31.64
C THR A 149 -24.49 19.12 30.68
N GLY A 150 -24.30 17.81 30.78
CA GLY A 150 -24.78 16.81 29.80
C GLY A 150 -24.06 16.87 28.43
N LYS A 151 -23.07 17.76 28.28
CA LYS A 151 -22.33 17.89 27.01
C LYS A 151 -21.41 16.70 26.75
N LYS A 152 -21.31 16.32 25.49
CA LYS A 152 -20.39 15.29 25.00
C LYS A 152 -19.44 15.87 23.97
N PHE A 153 -18.32 15.22 23.80
CA PHE A 153 -17.22 15.67 22.96
C PHE A 153 -17.07 14.80 21.72
N ILE A 154 -16.65 15.43 20.63
CA ILE A 154 -16.05 14.77 19.47
C ILE A 154 -14.54 14.92 19.60
N VAL A 155 -13.80 13.82 19.61
CA VAL A 155 -12.35 13.82 19.71
C VAL A 155 -11.76 13.35 18.37
N ILE A 156 -10.95 14.23 17.76
CA ILE A 156 -10.25 13.97 16.50
C ILE A 156 -8.75 13.98 16.80
N ILE A 157 -8.05 12.91 16.46
CA ILE A 157 -6.59 12.81 16.63
C ILE A 157 -5.96 12.51 15.28
N ASP A 158 -5.21 13.47 14.75
CA ASP A 158 -4.41 13.27 13.54
C ASP A 158 -2.98 12.83 13.89
N GLU A 159 -2.38 11.99 13.03
CA GLU A 159 -1.07 11.36 13.21
C GLU A 159 -0.91 10.69 14.60
N TRP A 160 -1.99 9.97 15.03
CA TRP A 160 -2.06 9.33 16.36
C TRP A 160 -0.86 8.44 16.67
N ASP A 161 -0.25 7.84 15.64
CA ASP A 161 0.80 6.82 15.75
C ASP A 161 2.23 7.40 15.63
N VAL A 162 2.39 8.71 15.54
CA VAL A 162 3.72 9.32 15.31
C VAL A 162 4.72 8.98 16.40
N LEU A 163 4.33 9.02 17.67
CA LEU A 163 5.19 8.66 18.80
C LEU A 163 5.52 7.16 18.86
N ILE A 164 4.68 6.32 18.24
CA ILE A 164 4.87 4.86 18.17
C ILE A 164 5.81 4.50 17.01
N ARG A 165 5.75 5.25 15.90
CA ARG A 165 6.56 5.00 14.70
C ARG A 165 7.95 5.58 14.79
N ASP A 166 8.15 6.58 15.60
CA ASP A 166 9.43 7.27 15.73
C ASP A 166 10.40 6.41 16.55
N LYS A 167 11.51 6.01 15.91
CA LYS A 167 12.55 5.17 16.51
C LYS A 167 13.35 5.89 17.60
N ASP A 168 13.35 7.22 17.55
CA ASP A 168 14.07 8.04 18.52
C ASP A 168 13.27 8.27 19.81
N VAL A 169 11.97 7.92 19.79
CA VAL A 169 11.10 7.96 20.97
C VAL A 169 11.29 6.70 21.80
N ASN A 170 11.69 6.88 23.06
CA ASN A 170 11.91 5.74 23.95
C ASN A 170 10.60 5.04 24.38
N LYS A 171 10.70 3.76 24.75
CA LYS A 171 9.53 2.92 25.11
C LYS A 171 8.67 3.50 26.23
N ARG A 172 9.29 4.14 27.22
CA ARG A 172 8.55 4.72 28.33
C ARG A 172 7.57 5.80 27.85
N VAL A 173 8.01 6.64 26.92
CA VAL A 173 7.15 7.69 26.33
C VAL A 173 6.03 7.06 25.51
N GLN A 174 6.34 6.02 24.72
CA GLN A 174 5.32 5.29 23.95
C GLN A 174 4.27 4.66 24.88
N GLU A 175 4.69 4.02 25.97
CA GLU A 175 3.79 3.43 26.96
C GLU A 175 2.96 4.49 27.68
N GLU A 176 3.55 5.63 28.05
CA GLU A 176 2.83 6.76 28.65
C GLU A 176 1.75 7.28 27.72
N TYR A 177 2.07 7.45 26.44
CA TYR A 177 1.12 7.90 25.43
C TYR A 177 -0.01 6.87 25.19
N ILE A 178 0.32 5.59 25.08
CA ILE A 178 -0.71 4.53 24.98
C ILE A 178 -1.61 4.50 26.22
N ASN A 179 -1.06 4.68 27.40
CA ASN A 179 -1.84 4.75 28.65
C ASN A 179 -2.75 5.97 28.69
N PHE A 180 -2.29 7.12 28.17
CA PHE A 180 -3.13 8.31 27.99
C PHE A 180 -4.32 8.01 27.04
N LEU A 181 -4.08 7.39 25.88
CA LEU A 181 -5.15 7.02 24.95
C LEU A 181 -6.13 6.01 25.57
N ARG A 182 -5.63 5.05 26.37
CA ARG A 182 -6.50 4.13 27.13
C ARG A 182 -7.38 4.85 28.13
N ALA A 183 -6.82 5.77 28.88
CA ALA A 183 -7.58 6.56 29.85
C ALA A 183 -8.66 7.41 29.16
N MET A 184 -8.34 7.96 27.98
CA MET A 184 -9.29 8.75 27.19
C MET A 184 -10.44 7.92 26.61
N PHE A 185 -10.20 6.68 26.18
CA PHE A 185 -11.15 5.98 25.31
C PHE A 185 -11.64 4.62 25.83
N LYS A 186 -10.92 3.96 26.73
CA LYS A 186 -11.24 2.58 27.14
C LYS A 186 -12.10 2.52 28.39
N GLY A 187 -13.09 1.67 28.37
CA GLY A 187 -14.00 1.44 29.49
C GLY A 187 -15.37 2.08 29.34
N THR A 188 -16.18 2.02 30.38
CA THR A 188 -17.57 2.52 30.33
C THR A 188 -17.63 4.04 30.47
N GLU A 189 -16.74 4.63 31.28
CA GLU A 189 -16.79 6.06 31.58
C GLU A 189 -16.65 6.94 30.36
N PRO A 190 -15.68 6.69 29.41
CA PRO A 190 -15.55 7.46 28.18
C PRO A 190 -16.82 7.50 27.34
N THR A 191 -17.65 6.46 27.32
CA THR A 191 -18.89 6.44 26.53
C THR A 191 -19.93 7.47 26.98
N LYS A 192 -19.80 8.00 28.21
CA LYS A 192 -20.70 9.03 28.74
C LYS A 192 -20.38 10.41 28.17
N TYR A 193 -19.08 10.72 27.95
CA TYR A 193 -18.65 12.05 27.53
C TYR A 193 -18.09 12.09 26.10
N ILE A 194 -17.76 10.97 25.47
CA ILE A 194 -17.37 10.92 24.05
C ILE A 194 -18.55 10.44 23.22
N GLN A 195 -18.89 11.17 22.17
CA GLN A 195 -19.91 10.77 21.21
C GLN A 195 -19.34 10.36 19.85
N LEU A 196 -18.10 10.75 19.54
CA LEU A 196 -17.32 10.30 18.40
C LEU A 196 -15.83 10.43 18.71
N ALA A 197 -15.06 9.41 18.42
CA ALA A 197 -13.61 9.44 18.39
C ALA A 197 -13.13 9.07 16.98
N TYR A 198 -12.36 9.93 16.35
CA TYR A 198 -11.80 9.69 15.02
C TYR A 198 -10.27 9.85 15.06
N LEU A 199 -9.57 8.73 14.97
CA LEU A 199 -8.12 8.68 14.92
C LEU A 199 -7.67 8.47 13.48
N THR A 200 -6.63 9.19 13.05
CA THR A 200 -5.99 8.97 11.77
C THR A 200 -4.48 8.90 11.91
N GLY A 201 -3.87 7.97 11.19
CA GLY A 201 -2.43 7.69 11.23
C GLY A 201 -2.01 6.78 10.07
N ILE A 202 -0.81 6.24 10.16
CA ILE A 202 -0.30 5.28 9.17
C ILE A 202 -0.54 3.84 9.66
N LEU A 203 -0.18 3.56 10.91
CA LEU A 203 -0.31 2.23 11.48
C LEU A 203 -1.71 1.99 12.06
N PRO A 204 -2.20 0.74 12.00
CA PRO A 204 -3.30 0.30 12.84
C PRO A 204 -2.92 0.36 14.32
N ILE A 205 -3.91 0.26 15.18
CA ILE A 205 -3.68 0.31 16.63
C ILE A 205 -2.78 -0.86 17.07
N LYS A 206 -1.76 -0.52 17.87
CA LYS A 206 -0.80 -1.49 18.42
C LYS A 206 -1.53 -2.63 19.13
N LYS A 207 -1.13 -3.87 18.84
CA LYS A 207 -1.59 -5.06 19.53
C LYS A 207 -0.68 -5.32 20.75
N GLU A 208 -1.29 -5.69 21.86
CA GLU A 208 -0.58 -6.20 23.02
C GLU A 208 -0.94 -7.68 23.19
N LYS A 209 0.01 -8.55 22.90
CA LYS A 209 -0.20 -10.00 22.83
C LYS A 209 -1.26 -10.33 21.76
N THR A 210 -2.50 -10.64 22.16
CA THR A 210 -3.59 -11.00 21.25
C THR A 210 -4.69 -9.95 21.14
N GLN A 211 -4.57 -8.82 21.85
CA GLN A 211 -5.60 -7.79 21.89
C GLN A 211 -5.04 -6.44 21.45
N SER A 212 -5.86 -5.63 20.78
CA SER A 212 -5.54 -4.23 20.50
C SER A 212 -5.45 -3.43 21.80
N ALA A 213 -4.53 -2.48 21.88
CA ALA A 213 -4.41 -1.54 23.00
C ALA A 213 -5.70 -0.76 23.24
N LEU A 214 -6.43 -0.46 22.15
CA LEU A 214 -7.72 0.21 22.11
C LEU A 214 -8.74 -0.68 21.37
N ASN A 215 -9.14 -1.78 21.99
CA ASN A 215 -9.99 -2.81 21.37
C ASN A 215 -11.45 -2.40 21.14
N ASN A 216 -11.81 -1.19 21.49
CA ASN A 216 -13.13 -0.59 21.26
C ASN A 216 -13.19 0.25 19.97
N PHE A 217 -12.08 0.38 19.25
CA PHE A 217 -12.06 1.07 17.96
C PHE A 217 -12.34 0.12 16.79
N ASP A 218 -13.19 0.58 15.88
CA ASP A 218 -13.32 -0.01 14.55
C ASP A 218 -12.14 0.48 13.70
N GLU A 219 -11.31 -0.46 13.22
CA GLU A 219 -10.10 -0.16 12.47
C GLU A 219 -10.31 -0.32 10.97
N PHE A 220 -9.99 0.73 10.22
CA PHE A 220 -10.05 0.79 8.75
C PHE A 220 -8.64 1.00 8.20
N THR A 221 -8.04 -0.04 7.65
CA THR A 221 -6.61 -0.08 7.33
C THR A 221 -6.35 -0.40 5.86
N MET A 222 -5.07 -0.49 5.46
CA MET A 222 -4.68 -0.97 4.13
C MET A 222 -4.98 -2.46 3.92
N LEU A 223 -5.16 -3.22 4.98
CA LEU A 223 -5.54 -4.64 4.92
C LEU A 223 -7.05 -4.83 4.83
N SER A 224 -7.82 -3.97 5.48
CA SER A 224 -9.28 -4.01 5.48
C SER A 224 -9.85 -2.61 5.68
N ALA A 225 -10.27 -1.98 4.60
CA ALA A 225 -10.80 -0.61 4.60
C ALA A 225 -12.33 -0.56 4.68
N SER A 226 -13.01 -1.69 4.47
CA SER A 226 -14.46 -1.83 4.55
C SER A 226 -15.21 -0.71 3.79
N ASN A 227 -16.24 -0.15 4.39
CA ASN A 227 -17.08 0.92 3.80
C ASN A 227 -16.43 2.32 3.85
N LEU A 228 -15.26 2.48 4.48
CA LEU A 228 -14.53 3.74 4.46
C LEU A 228 -13.47 3.81 3.34
N ALA A 229 -13.33 2.76 2.54
CA ALA A 229 -12.40 2.70 1.41
C ALA A 229 -12.42 3.93 0.49
N PRO A 230 -13.58 4.47 0.04
CA PRO A 230 -13.61 5.58 -0.93
C PRO A 230 -13.32 6.96 -0.34
N TYR A 231 -13.25 7.11 0.99
CA TYR A 231 -13.20 8.43 1.61
C TYR A 231 -11.79 8.93 1.92
N ILE A 232 -10.77 8.08 1.85
CA ILE A 232 -9.37 8.50 2.02
C ILE A 232 -8.55 7.92 0.86
N GLY A 233 -7.88 8.80 0.10
CA GLY A 233 -7.35 8.52 -1.22
C GLY A 233 -8.31 8.91 -2.33
N PHE A 234 -7.90 8.82 -3.58
CA PHE A 234 -8.77 9.06 -4.75
C PHE A 234 -9.22 7.73 -5.35
N THR A 235 -10.50 7.60 -5.61
CA THR A 235 -11.06 6.43 -6.32
C THR A 235 -10.77 6.49 -7.82
N GLU A 236 -10.76 5.35 -8.50
CA GLU A 236 -10.55 5.29 -9.96
C GLU A 236 -11.51 6.21 -10.73
N ALA A 237 -12.78 6.27 -10.31
CA ALA A 237 -13.78 7.13 -10.96
C ALA A 237 -13.46 8.63 -10.81
N GLU A 238 -12.89 9.05 -9.68
CA GLU A 238 -12.46 10.42 -9.45
C GLU A 238 -11.20 10.73 -10.26
N VAL A 239 -10.24 9.81 -10.28
CA VAL A 239 -8.99 9.97 -11.07
C VAL A 239 -9.29 10.04 -12.56
N LYS A 240 -10.20 9.21 -13.08
CA LYS A 240 -10.63 9.27 -14.48
C LYS A 240 -11.21 10.63 -14.85
N LYS A 241 -12.08 11.20 -14.00
CA LYS A 241 -12.62 12.56 -14.21
C LYS A 241 -11.52 13.64 -14.19
N LEU A 242 -10.54 13.49 -13.31
CA LEU A 242 -9.39 14.42 -13.28
C LEU A 242 -8.54 14.27 -14.54
N SER A 243 -8.25 13.05 -15.00
CA SER A 243 -7.49 12.80 -16.24
C SER A 243 -8.18 13.44 -17.45
N GLU A 244 -9.49 13.29 -17.57
CA GLU A 244 -10.29 13.95 -18.61
C GLU A 244 -10.19 15.48 -18.51
N LYS A 245 -10.36 16.05 -17.32
CA LYS A 245 -10.32 17.51 -17.09
C LYS A 245 -8.94 18.12 -17.39
N TYR A 246 -7.86 17.41 -17.02
CA TYR A 246 -6.48 17.90 -17.17
C TYR A 246 -5.80 17.33 -18.42
N GLN A 247 -6.53 16.63 -19.30
CA GLN A 247 -6.04 16.07 -20.57
C GLN A 247 -4.83 15.15 -20.38
N GLN A 248 -4.83 14.35 -19.30
CA GLN A 248 -3.82 13.33 -19.07
C GLN A 248 -4.31 11.96 -19.55
N ASP A 249 -3.41 11.16 -20.10
CA ASP A 249 -3.73 9.78 -20.49
C ASP A 249 -4.04 8.93 -19.24
N PHE A 250 -5.32 8.53 -19.11
CA PHE A 250 -5.76 7.74 -17.98
C PHE A 250 -5.06 6.37 -17.88
N ALA A 251 -4.69 5.76 -19.02
CA ALA A 251 -3.98 4.47 -19.00
C ALA A 251 -2.59 4.63 -18.37
N GLU A 252 -1.87 5.72 -18.71
CA GLU A 252 -0.59 6.06 -18.10
C GLU A 252 -0.75 6.43 -16.60
N VAL A 253 -1.75 7.23 -16.24
CA VAL A 253 -2.04 7.56 -14.84
C VAL A 253 -2.28 6.28 -14.04
N LYS A 254 -3.04 5.33 -14.60
CA LYS A 254 -3.30 4.04 -13.98
C LYS A 254 -2.02 3.23 -13.82
N ARG A 255 -1.20 3.11 -14.85
CA ARG A 255 0.09 2.40 -14.81
C ARG A 255 1.00 2.93 -13.70
N TRP A 256 1.06 4.26 -13.56
CA TRP A 256 1.99 4.91 -12.65
C TRP A 256 1.51 4.96 -11.20
N TYR A 257 0.20 5.08 -10.93
CA TYR A 257 -0.28 5.50 -9.60
C TYR A 257 -1.44 4.66 -9.04
N ASP A 258 -1.95 3.64 -9.76
CA ASP A 258 -2.99 2.72 -9.29
C ASP A 258 -2.40 1.64 -8.35
N GLY A 259 -3.21 0.68 -7.95
CA GLY A 259 -2.79 -0.61 -7.38
C GLY A 259 -3.11 -0.82 -5.91
N TYR A 260 -3.85 0.08 -5.26
CA TYR A 260 -4.37 -0.19 -3.92
C TYR A 260 -5.84 -0.60 -3.99
N LEU A 261 -6.08 -1.91 -4.09
CA LEU A 261 -7.44 -2.45 -4.04
C LEU A 261 -7.92 -2.51 -2.58
N LEU A 262 -8.75 -1.57 -2.19
CA LEU A 262 -9.37 -1.50 -0.87
C LEU A 262 -10.83 -1.89 -0.98
N LYS A 263 -11.19 -3.10 -0.55
CA LYS A 263 -12.50 -3.71 -0.78
C LYS A 263 -12.80 -3.76 -2.29
N ASP A 264 -13.78 -3.01 -2.76
CA ASP A 264 -14.23 -2.96 -4.16
C ASP A 264 -13.69 -1.72 -4.91
N TYR A 265 -12.84 -0.91 -4.29
CA TYR A 265 -12.34 0.35 -4.83
C TYR A 265 -10.86 0.27 -5.17
N GLN A 266 -10.51 0.63 -6.40
CA GLN A 266 -9.15 1.04 -6.73
C GLN A 266 -8.93 2.44 -6.18
N VAL A 267 -7.92 2.57 -5.32
CA VAL A 267 -7.60 3.81 -4.60
C VAL A 267 -6.19 4.25 -4.95
N TYR A 268 -6.05 5.52 -5.29
CA TYR A 268 -4.81 6.16 -5.73
C TYR A 268 -4.28 7.10 -4.66
N ASN A 269 -2.96 7.30 -4.65
CA ASN A 269 -2.35 8.34 -3.82
C ASN A 269 -2.71 9.74 -4.36
N PRO A 270 -3.44 10.58 -3.60
CA PRO A 270 -3.84 11.91 -4.03
C PRO A 270 -2.66 12.81 -4.43
N ARG A 271 -1.54 12.74 -3.72
CA ARG A 271 -0.38 13.60 -3.99
C ARG A 271 0.22 13.32 -5.36
N ALA A 272 0.40 12.05 -5.70
CA ALA A 272 0.93 11.65 -7.00
C ALA A 272 -0.03 12.06 -8.12
N VAL A 273 -1.33 11.76 -7.96
CA VAL A 273 -2.36 12.15 -8.94
C VAL A 273 -2.43 13.67 -9.14
N VAL A 274 -2.51 14.45 -8.07
CA VAL A 274 -2.54 15.92 -8.18
C VAL A 274 -1.28 16.44 -8.87
N SER A 275 -0.11 15.88 -8.54
CA SER A 275 1.15 16.32 -9.15
C SER A 275 1.20 16.06 -10.64
N VAL A 276 0.80 14.86 -11.13
CA VAL A 276 0.77 14.58 -12.57
C VAL A 276 -0.29 15.40 -13.30
N MET A 277 -1.46 15.63 -12.70
CA MET A 277 -2.49 16.48 -13.30
C MET A 277 -2.00 17.90 -13.53
N LEU A 278 -1.27 18.48 -12.56
CA LEU A 278 -0.79 19.86 -12.64
C LEU A 278 0.49 20.03 -13.45
N ARG A 279 1.37 19.01 -13.50
CA ARG A 279 2.68 19.11 -14.14
C ARG A 279 2.76 18.42 -15.50
N GLY A 280 1.92 17.41 -15.77
CA GLY A 280 1.94 16.61 -16.98
C GLY A 280 3.13 15.65 -17.08
N GLU A 281 3.86 15.43 -15.99
CA GLU A 281 5.06 14.59 -15.95
C GLU A 281 4.77 13.28 -15.21
N PHE A 282 5.01 12.15 -15.86
CA PHE A 282 4.92 10.82 -15.27
C PHE A 282 6.25 10.44 -14.63
N ARG A 283 6.33 10.49 -13.31
CA ARG A 283 7.52 10.16 -12.52
C ARG A 283 7.14 9.79 -11.10
N SER A 284 8.09 9.31 -10.30
CA SER A 284 7.86 9.15 -8.86
C SER A 284 7.74 10.53 -8.17
N TYR A 285 6.61 10.75 -7.52
CA TYR A 285 6.37 11.84 -6.57
C TYR A 285 6.47 11.35 -5.12
N TRP A 286 6.61 10.04 -4.93
CA TRP A 286 6.74 9.42 -3.61
C TRP A 286 8.05 9.82 -2.96
N SER A 287 9.16 9.78 -3.72
CA SER A 287 10.50 10.11 -3.25
C SER A 287 10.68 11.56 -2.79
N GLU A 288 9.91 12.49 -3.34
CA GLU A 288 9.95 13.89 -2.88
C GLU A 288 9.60 14.02 -1.38
N THR A 289 9.18 12.93 -0.72
CA THR A 289 8.45 13.02 0.55
C THR A 289 8.58 11.86 1.49
N ALA A 290 9.02 10.74 1.01
CA ALA A 290 9.32 9.56 1.81
C ALA A 290 10.83 9.34 1.80
N SER A 291 11.44 9.28 2.96
CA SER A 291 12.85 8.96 3.08
C SER A 291 13.06 7.47 2.77
N TYR A 292 14.00 7.13 1.90
CA TYR A 292 14.52 5.76 1.73
C TYR A 292 14.97 5.14 3.05
N ASP A 293 15.27 5.98 4.03
CA ASP A 293 15.74 5.57 5.36
C ASP A 293 14.72 4.69 6.11
N VAL A 294 13.46 4.69 5.71
CA VAL A 294 12.43 3.81 6.31
C VAL A 294 12.47 2.41 5.69
N ILE A 295 12.60 2.28 4.35
CA ILE A 295 12.51 0.99 3.67
C ILE A 295 13.84 0.24 3.70
N VAL A 296 14.94 0.94 3.47
CA VAL A 296 16.27 0.31 3.38
C VAL A 296 16.60 -0.53 4.61
N PRO A 297 16.36 -0.08 5.86
CA PRO A 297 16.54 -0.94 7.02
C PRO A 297 15.65 -2.19 7.00
N LEU A 298 14.40 -2.06 6.54
CA LEU A 298 13.44 -3.17 6.52
C LEU A 298 13.84 -4.28 5.56
N ILE A 299 14.17 -3.92 4.31
CA ILE A 299 14.58 -4.91 3.31
C ILE A 299 15.97 -5.52 3.61
N ASN A 300 16.79 -4.84 4.41
CA ASN A 300 18.09 -5.35 4.87
C ASN A 300 18.01 -6.23 6.13
N MET A 301 16.84 -6.39 6.73
CA MET A 301 16.66 -7.35 7.80
C MET A 301 16.88 -8.77 7.26
N ASN A 302 17.78 -9.52 7.93
CA ASN A 302 18.18 -10.85 7.44
C ASN A 302 17.19 -11.94 7.87
N TYR A 303 15.90 -11.76 7.55
CA TYR A 303 14.89 -12.79 7.78
C TYR A 303 14.86 -13.78 6.63
N ASP A 304 14.72 -15.06 6.97
CA ASP A 304 14.66 -16.13 5.98
C ASP A 304 13.52 -15.90 4.96
N GLY A 305 13.88 -15.98 3.70
CA GLY A 305 12.97 -15.75 2.56
C GLY A 305 12.56 -14.29 2.30
N LEU A 306 13.03 -13.29 3.07
CA LEU A 306 12.68 -11.89 2.83
C LEU A 306 13.26 -11.37 1.52
N LYS A 307 14.54 -11.61 1.26
CA LYS A 307 15.20 -11.18 0.02
C LYS A 307 14.52 -11.80 -1.21
N THR A 308 14.26 -13.10 -1.17
CA THR A 308 13.53 -13.80 -2.23
C THR A 308 12.15 -13.19 -2.47
N ALA A 309 11.40 -12.92 -1.41
CA ALA A 309 10.08 -12.29 -1.51
C ALA A 309 10.13 -10.90 -2.14
N VAL A 310 11.11 -10.05 -1.77
CA VAL A 310 11.29 -8.72 -2.36
C VAL A 310 11.62 -8.82 -3.85
N ILE A 311 12.48 -9.75 -4.25
CA ILE A 311 12.83 -10.01 -5.65
C ILE A 311 11.60 -10.49 -6.43
N GLU A 312 10.86 -11.47 -5.92
CA GLU A 312 9.62 -11.97 -6.55
C GLU A 312 8.61 -10.84 -6.73
N ILE A 313 8.42 -10.00 -5.73
CA ILE A 313 7.51 -8.85 -5.77
C ILE A 313 7.96 -7.82 -6.81
N LEU A 314 9.25 -7.48 -6.89
CA LEU A 314 9.81 -6.59 -7.91
C LEU A 314 9.68 -7.17 -9.32
N SER A 315 9.77 -8.49 -9.47
CA SER A 315 9.52 -9.18 -10.74
C SER A 315 8.04 -9.23 -11.16
N GLY A 316 7.15 -8.60 -10.36
CA GLY A 316 5.71 -8.56 -10.61
C GLY A 316 4.94 -9.79 -10.11
N ALA A 317 5.58 -10.66 -9.33
CA ALA A 317 4.90 -11.76 -8.69
C ALA A 317 4.07 -11.29 -7.47
N GLU A 318 3.05 -12.05 -7.11
CA GLU A 318 2.34 -11.91 -5.84
C GLU A 318 2.92 -12.91 -4.84
N VAL A 319 3.31 -12.43 -3.65
CA VAL A 319 3.88 -13.25 -2.58
C VAL A 319 2.88 -13.41 -1.45
N LYS A 320 2.69 -14.64 -0.96
CA LYS A 320 1.83 -14.90 0.20
C LYS A 320 2.39 -14.25 1.46
N VAL A 321 1.53 -13.61 2.24
CA VAL A 321 1.86 -12.92 3.49
C VAL A 321 0.86 -13.28 4.57
N ASN A 322 1.35 -13.69 5.73
CA ASN A 322 0.53 -13.86 6.94
C ASN A 322 0.47 -12.54 7.75
N VAL A 323 -0.49 -11.71 7.41
CA VAL A 323 -0.67 -10.39 8.04
C VAL A 323 -1.15 -10.45 9.50
N ALA A 324 -1.59 -11.61 9.99
CA ALA A 324 -2.11 -11.76 11.36
C ALA A 324 -1.01 -11.76 12.43
N ALA A 325 0.23 -12.11 12.05
CA ALA A 325 1.36 -12.19 12.97
C ALA A 325 1.86 -10.80 13.42
N PHE A 326 1.76 -9.80 12.56
CA PHE A 326 2.25 -8.45 12.83
C PHE A 326 1.51 -7.78 13.99
N GLN A 327 2.28 -7.27 14.97
CA GLN A 327 1.72 -6.65 16.18
C GLN A 327 1.45 -5.15 16.05
N ASN A 328 1.60 -4.58 14.84
CA ASN A 328 1.49 -3.15 14.56
C ASN A 328 2.54 -2.32 15.34
N ASP A 329 3.69 -2.91 15.57
CA ASP A 329 4.82 -2.32 16.29
C ASP A 329 6.11 -2.55 15.49
N THR A 330 6.89 -1.49 15.29
CA THR A 330 8.14 -1.56 14.53
C THR A 330 9.25 -2.29 15.27
N GLU A 331 9.18 -2.36 16.59
CA GLU A 331 10.17 -3.09 17.42
C GLU A 331 9.89 -4.60 17.47
N ASP A 332 8.67 -5.02 17.22
CA ASP A 332 8.25 -6.42 17.23
C ASP A 332 8.30 -7.09 15.85
N ILE A 333 9.02 -6.52 14.89
CA ILE A 333 9.26 -7.14 13.59
C ILE A 333 10.22 -8.33 13.79
N LYS A 334 9.74 -9.55 13.54
CA LYS A 334 10.46 -10.81 13.81
C LYS A 334 10.53 -11.75 12.61
N SER A 335 9.82 -11.44 11.55
CA SER A 335 9.69 -12.32 10.39
C SER A 335 9.59 -11.55 9.08
N LYS A 336 9.80 -12.25 7.96
CA LYS A 336 9.50 -11.76 6.61
C LYS A 336 8.08 -11.20 6.52
N ASP A 337 7.11 -11.91 7.07
CA ASP A 337 5.70 -11.53 6.97
C ASP A 337 5.38 -10.24 7.75
N ASP A 338 6.07 -9.99 8.88
CA ASP A 338 5.95 -8.73 9.62
C ASP A 338 6.49 -7.56 8.78
N VAL A 339 7.67 -7.74 8.15
CA VAL A 339 8.25 -6.72 7.25
C VAL A 339 7.31 -6.40 6.10
N LEU A 340 6.83 -7.43 5.39
CA LEU A 340 5.92 -7.23 4.25
C LEU A 340 4.61 -6.59 4.68
N THR A 341 4.06 -6.97 5.85
CA THR A 341 2.84 -6.36 6.40
C THR A 341 3.06 -4.90 6.75
N TYR A 342 4.19 -4.57 7.36
CA TYR A 342 4.54 -3.18 7.65
C TYR A 342 4.69 -2.35 6.36
N MET A 343 5.33 -2.91 5.32
CA MET A 343 5.43 -2.28 4.01
C MET A 343 4.05 -2.04 3.35
N ILE A 344 3.07 -2.93 3.57
CA ILE A 344 1.68 -2.70 3.12
C ILE A 344 1.09 -1.48 3.83
N HIS A 345 1.23 -1.36 5.15
CA HIS A 345 0.71 -0.21 5.90
C HIS A 345 1.39 1.10 5.51
N LEU A 346 2.68 1.06 5.18
CA LEU A 346 3.43 2.22 4.67
C LEU A 346 3.05 2.59 3.22
N GLY A 347 2.39 1.70 2.47
CA GLY A 347 1.99 1.91 1.08
C GLY A 347 3.04 1.52 0.04
N TYR A 348 4.10 0.83 0.43
CA TYR A 348 5.09 0.30 -0.52
C TYR A 348 4.67 -1.02 -1.16
N LEU A 349 3.67 -1.67 -0.60
CA LEU A 349 3.07 -2.87 -1.19
C LEU A 349 1.55 -2.72 -1.23
N GLY A 350 0.95 -3.25 -2.30
CA GLY A 350 -0.47 -3.54 -2.37
C GLY A 350 -0.77 -4.88 -1.69
N TYR A 351 -2.00 -5.07 -1.26
CA TYR A 351 -2.46 -6.31 -0.63
C TYR A 351 -3.74 -6.83 -1.27
N ASN A 352 -3.77 -8.11 -1.59
CA ASN A 352 -4.96 -8.79 -2.05
C ASN A 352 -5.56 -9.61 -0.89
N GLU A 353 -6.65 -9.10 -0.31
CA GLU A 353 -7.32 -9.72 0.85
C GLU A 353 -7.82 -11.15 0.54
N ASN A 354 -8.33 -11.39 -0.68
CA ASN A 354 -8.86 -12.70 -1.07
C ASN A 354 -7.76 -13.75 -1.26
N ARG A 355 -6.62 -13.37 -1.84
CA ARG A 355 -5.48 -14.26 -2.10
C ARG A 355 -4.48 -14.30 -0.96
N LYS A 356 -4.57 -13.33 -0.03
CA LYS A 356 -3.59 -13.09 1.05
C LYS A 356 -2.17 -12.92 0.51
N THR A 357 -2.05 -12.08 -0.52
CA THR A 357 -0.78 -11.83 -1.22
C THR A 357 -0.43 -10.34 -1.23
N ALA A 358 0.87 -10.06 -1.14
CA ALA A 358 1.43 -8.73 -1.34
C ALA A 358 2.05 -8.63 -2.75
N PHE A 359 2.05 -7.42 -3.34
CA PHE A 359 2.58 -7.14 -4.67
C PHE A 359 3.01 -5.67 -4.80
N VAL A 360 3.80 -5.33 -5.80
CA VAL A 360 4.10 -3.93 -6.15
C VAL A 360 2.85 -3.31 -6.77
N PRO A 361 2.31 -2.22 -6.19
CA PRO A 361 1.04 -1.66 -6.65
C PRO A 361 1.14 -1.00 -8.04
N ASN A 362 2.23 -0.29 -8.33
CA ASN A 362 2.36 0.54 -9.53
C ASN A 362 3.82 0.84 -9.87
N GLU A 363 4.02 1.55 -10.99
CA GLU A 363 5.35 1.90 -11.49
C GLU A 363 6.09 2.88 -10.56
N GLU A 364 5.38 3.85 -9.97
CA GLU A 364 5.96 4.78 -8.99
C GLU A 364 6.66 4.02 -7.86
N ILE A 365 5.95 3.10 -7.23
CA ILE A 365 6.48 2.30 -6.10
C ILE A 365 7.52 1.28 -6.56
N ARG A 366 7.39 0.75 -7.79
CA ARG A 366 8.42 -0.12 -8.36
C ARG A 366 9.77 0.59 -8.42
N GLN A 367 9.80 1.82 -8.94
CA GLN A 367 11.02 2.62 -9.02
C GLN A 367 11.60 2.91 -7.63
N GLU A 368 10.75 3.25 -6.65
CA GLU A 368 11.18 3.49 -5.28
C GLU A 368 11.82 2.25 -4.65
N LEU A 369 11.19 1.09 -4.79
CA LEU A 369 11.73 -0.17 -4.27
C LEU A 369 13.02 -0.57 -4.99
N THR A 370 13.10 -0.39 -6.32
CA THR A 370 14.31 -0.65 -7.09
C THR A 370 15.45 0.22 -6.60
N THR A 371 15.23 1.53 -6.49
CA THR A 371 16.26 2.47 -6.00
C THR A 371 16.68 2.15 -4.55
N ALA A 372 15.76 1.75 -3.68
CA ALA A 372 16.09 1.34 -2.31
C ALA A 372 16.95 0.09 -2.26
N VAL A 373 16.73 -0.84 -3.15
CA VAL A 373 17.54 -2.05 -3.32
C VAL A 373 18.93 -1.71 -3.86
N GLU A 374 19.04 -0.83 -4.84
CA GLU A 374 20.29 -0.39 -5.46
C GLU A 374 21.18 0.42 -4.51
N SER A 375 20.59 1.22 -3.62
CA SER A 375 21.29 2.23 -2.82
C SER A 375 22.28 1.66 -1.78
N LYS A 376 22.19 0.39 -1.38
CA LYS A 376 23.10 -0.22 -0.39
C LYS A 376 23.44 -1.68 -0.70
N LYS A 377 24.59 -1.88 -1.36
CA LYS A 377 25.35 -3.15 -1.43
C LYS A 377 24.56 -4.43 -1.78
N TRP A 378 23.45 -4.30 -2.46
CA TRP A 378 22.87 -5.40 -3.17
C TRP A 378 23.54 -5.53 -4.56
N ASN A 379 24.89 -5.54 -4.57
CA ASN A 379 25.66 -5.83 -5.78
C ASN A 379 25.14 -7.08 -6.51
N GLU A 380 24.63 -8.04 -5.72
CA GLU A 380 23.95 -9.24 -6.24
C GLU A 380 22.72 -8.91 -7.08
N MET A 381 21.95 -7.85 -6.75
CA MET A 381 20.74 -7.47 -7.51
C MET A 381 21.07 -6.67 -8.78
N LEU A 382 22.08 -5.82 -8.75
CA LEU A 382 22.59 -5.13 -9.95
C LEU A 382 23.13 -6.15 -10.96
N ILE A 383 23.88 -7.14 -10.47
CA ILE A 383 24.36 -8.27 -11.26
C ILE A 383 23.17 -9.07 -11.82
N LEU A 384 22.15 -9.33 -11.00
CA LEU A 384 20.93 -10.04 -11.39
C LEU A 384 20.14 -9.30 -12.48
N GLN A 385 20.03 -7.99 -12.38
CA GLN A 385 19.35 -7.15 -13.39
C GLN A 385 20.15 -7.15 -14.70
N LEU A 386 21.47 -6.96 -14.66
CA LEU A 386 22.34 -7.05 -15.81
C LEU A 386 22.29 -8.44 -16.46
N ASN A 387 22.37 -9.50 -15.67
CA ASN A 387 22.25 -10.87 -16.16
C ASN A 387 20.87 -11.13 -16.78
N SER A 388 19.82 -10.54 -16.22
CA SER A 388 18.46 -10.64 -16.77
C SER A 388 18.29 -9.90 -18.10
N GLU A 389 18.92 -8.73 -18.27
CA GLU A 389 18.95 -8.01 -19.54
C GLU A 389 19.71 -8.81 -20.60
N ASN A 390 20.90 -9.30 -20.28
CA ASN A 390 21.69 -10.15 -21.16
C ASN A 390 20.92 -11.42 -21.56
N LEU A 391 20.21 -12.04 -20.61
CA LEU A 391 19.39 -13.23 -20.87
C LEU A 391 18.25 -12.93 -21.84
N LEU A 392 17.56 -11.81 -21.65
CA LEU A 392 16.48 -11.40 -22.56
C LEU A 392 17.02 -11.15 -23.96
N ASP A 393 18.11 -10.39 -24.08
CA ASP A 393 18.75 -10.10 -25.37
C ASP A 393 19.22 -11.38 -26.05
N ALA A 394 19.90 -12.29 -25.34
CA ALA A 394 20.30 -13.59 -25.89
C ALA A 394 19.08 -14.43 -26.34
N THR A 395 17.95 -14.34 -25.62
CA THR A 395 16.72 -15.04 -26.01
C THR A 395 16.14 -14.45 -27.31
N LEU A 396 16.14 -13.14 -27.44
CA LEU A 396 15.65 -12.44 -28.64
C LEU A 396 16.55 -12.70 -29.85
N ASP A 397 17.87 -12.79 -29.63
CA ASP A 397 18.86 -13.14 -30.65
C ASP A 397 18.87 -14.63 -31.00
N MET A 398 18.06 -15.43 -30.31
CA MET A 398 17.96 -16.89 -30.42
C MET A 398 19.29 -17.63 -30.14
N ASP A 399 20.15 -17.05 -29.30
CA ASP A 399 21.40 -17.66 -28.86
C ASP A 399 21.17 -18.56 -27.62
N GLY A 400 20.85 -19.81 -27.89
CA GLY A 400 20.59 -20.78 -26.84
C GLY A 400 21.80 -21.08 -25.94
N VAL A 401 23.04 -20.89 -26.45
CA VAL A 401 24.25 -21.08 -25.63
C VAL A 401 24.38 -19.95 -24.64
N ALA A 402 24.27 -18.70 -25.08
CA ALA A 402 24.31 -17.53 -24.21
C ALA A 402 23.17 -17.56 -23.16
N VAL A 403 21.96 -17.97 -23.55
CA VAL A 403 20.84 -18.16 -22.60
C VAL A 403 21.19 -19.18 -21.52
N ALA A 404 21.76 -20.34 -21.88
CA ALA A 404 22.16 -21.35 -20.90
C ALA A 404 23.25 -20.85 -19.95
N GLU A 405 24.24 -20.11 -20.45
CA GLU A 405 25.30 -19.49 -19.67
C GLU A 405 24.78 -18.43 -18.69
N GLU A 406 23.85 -17.56 -19.13
CA GLU A 406 23.27 -16.55 -18.25
C GLU A 406 22.39 -17.18 -17.14
N ILE A 407 21.61 -18.23 -17.45
CA ILE A 407 20.88 -18.98 -16.43
C ILE A 407 21.84 -19.64 -15.44
N GLU A 408 22.97 -20.17 -15.93
CA GLU A 408 24.01 -20.79 -15.08
C GLU A 408 24.63 -19.78 -14.11
N LYS A 409 24.94 -18.56 -14.58
CA LYS A 409 25.44 -17.48 -13.72
C LYS A 409 24.45 -17.15 -12.61
N ILE A 410 23.18 -16.92 -12.99
CA ILE A 410 22.10 -16.61 -12.04
C ILE A 410 21.92 -17.78 -11.03
N HIS A 411 21.96 -19.00 -11.50
CA HIS A 411 21.88 -20.19 -10.66
C HIS A 411 23.03 -20.25 -9.64
N ASN A 412 24.26 -20.08 -10.08
CA ASN A 412 25.44 -20.17 -9.22
C ASN A 412 25.53 -19.06 -8.18
N GLU A 413 25.10 -17.84 -8.51
CA GLU A 413 25.08 -16.69 -7.61
C GLU A 413 23.99 -16.79 -6.53
N HIS A 414 22.88 -17.51 -6.81
CA HIS A 414 21.71 -17.57 -5.94
C HIS A 414 21.42 -18.95 -5.32
N VAL A 415 22.29 -19.94 -5.51
CA VAL A 415 22.14 -21.30 -4.95
C VAL A 415 22.02 -21.33 -3.42
N SER A 416 22.59 -20.35 -2.71
CA SER A 416 22.43 -20.26 -1.25
C SER A 416 21.02 -19.90 -0.80
N VAL A 417 20.18 -19.40 -1.71
CA VAL A 417 18.81 -18.91 -1.43
C VAL A 417 17.74 -19.89 -1.91
N ILE A 418 18.03 -20.70 -2.96
CA ILE A 418 17.08 -21.60 -3.58
C ILE A 418 17.64 -23.03 -3.55
N GLN A 419 16.96 -23.94 -2.85
CA GLN A 419 17.31 -25.38 -2.93
C GLN A 419 16.94 -25.89 -4.32
N TYR A 420 17.95 -26.09 -5.18
CA TYR A 420 17.80 -26.51 -6.58
C TYR A 420 17.63 -28.03 -6.68
N ASN A 421 16.41 -28.51 -6.48
CA ASN A 421 16.13 -29.92 -6.30
C ASN A 421 15.21 -30.54 -7.36
N ASN A 422 14.47 -29.73 -8.13
CA ASN A 422 13.46 -30.17 -9.09
C ASN A 422 13.11 -29.07 -10.11
N GLU A 423 12.20 -29.39 -11.03
CA GLU A 423 11.68 -28.48 -12.07
C GLU A 423 11.04 -27.20 -11.49
N ASN A 424 10.40 -27.28 -10.31
CA ASN A 424 9.84 -26.10 -9.66
C ASN A 424 10.91 -25.11 -9.19
N SER A 425 12.07 -25.62 -8.77
CA SER A 425 13.21 -24.77 -8.41
C SER A 425 13.81 -24.09 -9.64
N LEU A 426 13.90 -24.78 -10.78
CA LEU A 426 14.28 -24.22 -12.07
C LEU A 426 13.30 -23.13 -12.50
N SER A 427 12.00 -23.38 -12.37
CA SER A 427 10.96 -22.38 -12.63
C SER A 427 11.11 -21.11 -11.79
N SER A 428 11.52 -21.24 -10.54
CA SER A 428 11.77 -20.09 -9.65
C SER A 428 12.98 -19.26 -10.10
N VAL A 429 14.09 -19.93 -10.47
CA VAL A 429 15.28 -19.27 -11.02
C VAL A 429 14.93 -18.52 -12.31
N LEU A 430 14.14 -19.11 -13.19
CA LEU A 430 13.75 -18.45 -14.45
C LEU A 430 12.81 -17.27 -14.26
N THR A 431 11.97 -17.28 -13.24
CA THR A 431 11.16 -16.10 -12.89
C THR A 431 12.05 -14.91 -12.55
N ILE A 432 13.17 -15.16 -11.88
CA ILE A 432 14.17 -14.15 -11.54
C ILE A 432 15.00 -13.79 -12.79
N ALA A 433 15.39 -14.79 -13.55
CA ALA A 433 16.24 -14.64 -14.74
C ALA A 433 15.61 -13.73 -15.82
N TYR A 434 14.29 -13.77 -15.99
CA TYR A 434 13.57 -12.90 -16.93
C TYR A 434 12.97 -11.65 -16.27
N LEU A 435 13.59 -11.12 -15.23
CA LEU A 435 13.13 -9.93 -14.52
C LEU A 435 13.00 -8.71 -15.45
N SER A 436 13.99 -8.47 -16.32
CA SER A 436 14.01 -7.36 -17.29
C SER A 436 12.88 -7.44 -18.32
N ALA A 437 12.42 -8.65 -18.65
CA ALA A 437 11.32 -8.85 -19.58
C ALA A 437 10.03 -8.12 -19.16
N MET A 438 9.85 -7.86 -17.85
CA MET A 438 8.67 -7.16 -17.35
C MET A 438 8.53 -5.71 -17.84
N GLN A 439 9.60 -5.11 -18.33
CA GLN A 439 9.55 -3.81 -18.98
C GLN A 439 8.73 -3.87 -20.27
N TYR A 440 8.91 -4.91 -21.07
CA TYR A 440 8.39 -5.04 -22.44
C TYR A 440 7.19 -5.98 -22.55
N TYR A 441 7.07 -6.92 -21.60
CA TYR A 441 6.04 -7.97 -21.57
C TYR A 441 5.04 -7.76 -20.44
N PHE A 442 3.84 -8.30 -20.61
CA PHE A 442 2.93 -8.52 -19.49
C PHE A 442 3.54 -9.53 -18.53
N LYS A 443 3.03 -9.56 -17.28
CA LYS A 443 3.41 -10.58 -16.29
C LYS A 443 3.35 -11.97 -16.93
N PRO A 444 4.43 -12.76 -16.86
CA PRO A 444 4.42 -14.09 -17.45
C PRO A 444 3.33 -14.96 -16.86
N ILE A 445 2.59 -15.62 -17.72
CA ILE A 445 1.56 -16.58 -17.31
C ILE A 445 2.25 -17.90 -17.07
N ARG A 446 2.25 -18.36 -15.82
CA ARG A 446 2.77 -19.68 -15.43
C ARG A 446 1.69 -20.74 -15.59
N GLU A 447 2.09 -21.97 -15.94
CA GLU A 447 1.16 -23.08 -16.14
C GLU A 447 0.01 -22.71 -17.08
N PHE A 448 0.34 -22.07 -18.20
CA PHE A 448 -0.66 -21.60 -19.17
C PHE A 448 -1.38 -22.77 -19.82
N PRO A 449 -2.73 -22.86 -19.73
CA PRO A 449 -3.49 -23.96 -20.31
C PRO A 449 -3.36 -24.00 -21.83
N THR A 450 -2.84 -25.11 -22.39
CA THR A 450 -2.62 -25.27 -23.82
C THR A 450 -3.33 -26.53 -24.31
N GLY A 451 -4.62 -26.52 -24.47
CA GLY A 451 -5.44 -27.57 -25.06
C GLY A 451 -5.16 -29.05 -24.70
N ARG A 452 -3.89 -29.47 -24.61
CA ARG A 452 -3.43 -30.82 -24.23
C ARG A 452 -2.36 -30.83 -23.14
N GLY A 453 -2.16 -29.73 -22.40
CA GLY A 453 -1.17 -29.59 -21.35
C GLY A 453 -1.02 -28.13 -20.92
N PHE A 454 0.06 -27.84 -20.21
CA PHE A 454 0.38 -26.49 -19.71
C PHE A 454 1.78 -26.13 -20.21
N ALA A 455 1.97 -24.89 -20.70
CA ALA A 455 3.29 -24.33 -20.91
C ALA A 455 3.78 -23.75 -19.56
N ASP A 456 5.06 -23.96 -19.24
CA ASP A 456 5.59 -23.50 -17.97
C ASP A 456 5.57 -21.98 -17.85
N PHE A 457 5.93 -21.26 -18.94
CA PHE A 457 5.80 -19.80 -19.01
C PHE A 457 5.35 -19.35 -20.40
N VAL A 458 4.52 -18.32 -20.41
CA VAL A 458 4.14 -17.58 -21.62
C VAL A 458 4.35 -16.10 -21.36
N PHE A 459 5.20 -15.47 -22.19
CA PHE A 459 5.43 -14.03 -22.18
C PHE A 459 4.74 -13.41 -23.39
N ILE A 460 3.81 -12.51 -23.16
CA ILE A 460 3.08 -11.78 -24.20
C ILE A 460 3.54 -10.32 -24.15
N PRO A 461 4.09 -9.75 -25.26
CA PRO A 461 4.48 -8.36 -25.28
C PRO A 461 3.31 -7.43 -25.02
N LYS A 462 3.58 -6.31 -24.37
CA LYS A 462 2.61 -5.23 -24.24
C LYS A 462 2.28 -4.64 -25.63
N PRO A 463 1.08 -4.07 -25.83
CA PRO A 463 0.64 -3.60 -27.14
C PRO A 463 1.61 -2.64 -27.83
N GLU A 464 2.27 -1.78 -27.08
CA GLU A 464 3.26 -0.81 -27.55
C GLU A 464 4.55 -1.46 -28.08
N TYR A 465 4.89 -2.66 -27.59
CA TYR A 465 6.13 -3.38 -27.96
C TYR A 465 5.91 -4.60 -28.87
N LYS A 466 4.67 -4.87 -29.26
CA LYS A 466 4.30 -6.07 -30.04
C LYS A 466 4.98 -6.22 -31.39
N ASN A 467 5.49 -5.13 -31.97
CA ASN A 467 6.18 -5.13 -33.28
C ASN A 467 7.67 -5.41 -33.11
N ASP A 468 8.24 -5.11 -31.95
CA ASP A 468 9.68 -5.18 -31.69
C ASP A 468 10.05 -6.43 -30.87
N TYR A 469 9.07 -6.98 -30.13
CA TYR A 469 9.27 -8.12 -29.24
C TYR A 469 8.34 -9.29 -29.60
N PRO A 470 8.88 -10.52 -29.81
CA PRO A 470 8.07 -11.71 -30.04
C PRO A 470 7.40 -12.20 -28.76
N ALA A 471 6.31 -12.96 -28.86
CA ALA A 471 5.84 -13.73 -27.73
C ALA A 471 6.78 -14.91 -27.45
N LEU A 472 7.05 -15.21 -26.17
CA LEU A 472 7.91 -16.33 -25.78
C LEU A 472 7.07 -17.44 -25.16
N LEU A 473 7.23 -18.69 -25.67
CA LEU A 473 6.69 -19.91 -25.10
C LEU A 473 7.85 -20.72 -24.54
N VAL A 474 7.91 -20.82 -23.20
CA VAL A 474 9.03 -21.46 -22.51
C VAL A 474 8.55 -22.75 -21.87
N GLU A 475 9.27 -23.84 -22.12
CA GLU A 475 9.08 -25.15 -21.51
C GLU A 475 10.36 -25.59 -20.82
N LEU A 476 10.22 -26.13 -19.61
CA LEU A 476 11.32 -26.58 -18.78
C LEU A 476 11.43 -28.09 -18.77
N LYS A 477 12.64 -28.58 -18.62
CA LYS A 477 12.91 -30.00 -18.36
C LYS A 477 14.00 -30.14 -17.29
N TRP A 478 13.91 -31.24 -16.59
CA TRP A 478 14.83 -31.61 -15.54
C TRP A 478 15.40 -33.00 -15.80
N ASN A 479 16.73 -33.12 -15.90
CA ASN A 479 17.42 -34.37 -16.23
C ASN A 479 16.97 -35.01 -17.58
N GLN A 480 16.64 -34.21 -18.56
CA GLN A 480 16.30 -34.62 -19.92
C GLN A 480 17.20 -33.94 -20.94
N ASN A 481 16.64 -33.24 -21.93
CA ASN A 481 17.35 -32.33 -22.83
C ASN A 481 16.43 -31.22 -23.36
N ALA A 482 17.01 -30.13 -23.85
CA ALA A 482 16.27 -28.97 -24.36
C ALA A 482 15.42 -29.33 -25.60
N GLN A 483 15.85 -30.31 -26.41
CA GLN A 483 15.08 -30.77 -27.56
C GLN A 483 13.77 -31.46 -27.14
N THR A 484 13.75 -32.15 -26.00
CA THR A 484 12.51 -32.72 -25.44
C THR A 484 11.51 -31.62 -25.09
N ALA A 485 11.98 -30.51 -24.52
CA ALA A 485 11.14 -29.36 -24.21
C ALA A 485 10.51 -28.75 -25.50
N LEU A 486 11.31 -28.47 -26.53
CA LEU A 486 10.81 -27.98 -27.80
C LEU A 486 9.83 -28.95 -28.49
N THR A 487 10.13 -30.24 -28.43
CA THR A 487 9.27 -31.28 -28.98
C THR A 487 7.92 -31.31 -28.26
N GLN A 488 7.92 -31.10 -26.94
CA GLN A 488 6.69 -31.03 -26.15
C GLN A 488 5.85 -29.80 -26.56
N ILE A 489 6.44 -28.61 -26.69
CA ILE A 489 5.75 -27.41 -27.14
C ILE A 489 5.04 -27.66 -28.48
N LYS A 490 5.74 -28.28 -29.45
CA LYS A 490 5.22 -28.57 -30.78
C LYS A 490 4.13 -29.65 -30.75
N THR A 491 4.38 -30.76 -30.05
CA THR A 491 3.47 -31.93 -30.02
C THR A 491 2.16 -31.60 -29.32
N LYS A 492 2.22 -30.84 -28.22
CA LYS A 492 1.04 -30.39 -27.47
C LYS A 492 0.36 -29.16 -28.08
N LYS A 493 0.89 -28.62 -29.20
CA LYS A 493 0.35 -27.50 -29.96
C LYS A 493 0.18 -26.22 -29.11
N TYR A 494 1.13 -25.92 -28.24
CA TYR A 494 1.11 -24.72 -27.38
C TYR A 494 0.89 -23.43 -28.18
N PRO A 495 1.54 -23.21 -29.35
CA PRO A 495 1.31 -22.01 -30.16
C PRO A 495 -0.16 -21.81 -30.57
N SER A 496 -0.96 -22.89 -30.65
CA SER A 496 -2.37 -22.79 -30.99
C SER A 496 -3.21 -22.10 -29.90
N SER A 497 -2.73 -22.05 -28.67
CA SER A 497 -3.40 -21.41 -27.54
C SER A 497 -3.32 -19.87 -27.61
N ILE A 498 -2.35 -19.35 -28.34
CA ILE A 498 -2.16 -17.91 -28.59
C ILE A 498 -2.39 -17.56 -30.08
N LEU A 499 -3.25 -18.32 -30.77
CA LEU A 499 -3.53 -18.13 -32.21
C LEU A 499 -3.97 -16.71 -32.58
N ASN A 500 -4.64 -16.02 -31.67
CA ASN A 500 -5.09 -14.64 -31.88
C ASN A 500 -3.95 -13.62 -31.75
N TYR A 501 -2.78 -14.03 -31.26
CA TYR A 501 -1.60 -13.18 -31.26
C TYR A 501 -1.05 -13.02 -32.67
N THR A 502 -0.91 -11.79 -33.14
CA THR A 502 -0.54 -11.47 -34.54
C THR A 502 0.96 -11.32 -34.76
N GLY A 503 1.75 -11.18 -33.70
CA GLY A 503 3.20 -11.03 -33.74
C GLY A 503 3.97 -12.34 -33.89
N ASP A 504 5.29 -12.22 -33.91
CA ASP A 504 6.22 -13.35 -33.92
C ASP A 504 6.18 -14.14 -32.62
N ILE A 505 6.50 -15.43 -32.67
CA ILE A 505 6.54 -16.32 -31.50
C ILE A 505 7.87 -17.06 -31.50
N LEU A 506 8.56 -17.05 -30.36
CA LEU A 506 9.74 -17.91 -30.12
C LEU A 506 9.35 -19.06 -29.19
N LEU A 507 9.82 -20.24 -29.53
CA LEU A 507 9.72 -21.46 -28.72
C LEU A 507 11.06 -21.63 -28.02
N VAL A 508 11.04 -21.66 -26.68
CA VAL A 508 12.24 -21.75 -25.85
C VAL A 508 12.18 -23.01 -25.02
N GLY A 509 13.08 -23.94 -25.27
CA GLY A 509 13.22 -25.18 -24.49
C GLY A 509 14.46 -25.10 -23.60
N ILE A 510 14.27 -25.24 -22.27
CA ILE A 510 15.36 -25.17 -21.30
C ILE A 510 15.41 -26.48 -20.50
N ASN A 511 16.61 -27.03 -20.32
CA ASN A 511 16.85 -28.21 -19.49
C ASN A 511 18.00 -27.96 -18.50
N TYR A 512 17.88 -28.52 -17.30
CA TYR A 512 18.99 -28.66 -16.36
C TYR A 512 19.33 -30.14 -16.15
N ASP A 513 20.58 -30.48 -16.30
CA ASP A 513 21.10 -31.82 -16.00
C ASP A 513 21.82 -31.83 -14.64
N LYS A 514 21.30 -32.60 -13.67
CA LYS A 514 21.85 -32.68 -12.32
C LYS A 514 23.21 -33.38 -12.26
N LYS A 515 23.55 -34.22 -13.27
CA LYS A 515 24.82 -34.95 -13.26
C LYS A 515 25.97 -34.11 -13.77
N SER A 516 25.77 -33.44 -14.92
CA SER A 516 26.76 -32.47 -15.45
C SER A 516 26.72 -31.13 -14.73
N LYS A 517 25.60 -30.81 -14.06
CA LYS A 517 25.28 -29.49 -13.47
C LYS A 517 25.21 -28.37 -14.51
N GLU A 518 24.79 -28.67 -15.72
CA GLU A 518 24.77 -27.74 -16.84
C GLU A 518 23.33 -27.44 -17.26
N HIS A 519 23.11 -26.21 -17.69
CA HIS A 519 21.90 -25.81 -18.40
C HIS A 519 22.06 -25.98 -19.91
N GLN A 520 20.98 -26.28 -20.58
CA GLN A 520 20.88 -26.34 -22.03
C GLN A 520 19.66 -25.55 -22.48
N CYS A 521 19.81 -24.75 -23.53
CA CYS A 521 18.70 -24.03 -24.12
C CYS A 521 18.71 -24.21 -25.64
N LEU A 522 17.53 -24.40 -26.21
CA LEU A 522 17.28 -24.36 -27.65
C LEU A 522 16.12 -23.42 -27.93
N ILE A 523 16.28 -22.58 -28.97
CA ILE A 523 15.28 -21.58 -29.35
C ILE A 523 14.95 -21.76 -30.81
N GLU A 524 13.66 -21.73 -31.14
CA GLU A 524 13.19 -21.80 -32.53
C GLU A 524 12.10 -20.78 -32.78
N LYS A 525 12.10 -20.18 -33.94
CA LYS A 525 11.01 -19.30 -34.41
C LYS A 525 9.83 -20.14 -34.88
N TYR A 526 8.63 -19.87 -34.34
CA TYR A 526 7.42 -20.53 -34.81
C TYR A 526 6.87 -19.90 -36.07
N VAL A 527 6.80 -20.68 -37.17
CA VAL A 527 6.25 -20.26 -38.46
C VAL A 527 4.77 -20.71 -38.53
N LYS A 528 3.86 -19.75 -38.59
CA LYS A 528 2.42 -20.03 -38.77
C LYS A 528 2.20 -20.66 -40.17
N GLY A 529 1.98 -21.95 -40.25
CA GLY A 529 1.63 -22.63 -41.51
C GLY A 529 2.30 -23.96 -41.81
N GLU A 530 3.37 -24.34 -41.11
CA GLU A 530 4.12 -25.58 -41.41
C GLU A 530 3.49 -26.91 -40.89
N ASN A 531 2.33 -26.87 -40.31
CA ASN A 531 1.58 -28.09 -39.90
C ASN A 531 0.39 -28.40 -40.82
N ARG A 532 0.54 -28.35 -42.13
CA ARG A 532 -0.32 -29.14 -43.01
C ARG A 532 0.32 -30.49 -43.19
N GLY A 533 -0.05 -31.41 -42.26
CA GLY A 533 0.37 -32.79 -42.31
C GLY A 533 0.11 -33.39 -43.68
N THR A 534 1.10 -34.06 -44.20
CA THR A 534 0.96 -35.13 -45.19
C THR A 534 -0.01 -36.18 -44.64
N GLY A 535 -1.29 -36.02 -44.98
CA GLY A 535 -2.24 -37.12 -44.90
C GLY A 535 -1.84 -38.10 -45.99
N VAL A 536 -1.35 -39.24 -45.54
CA VAL A 536 -1.36 -40.43 -46.39
C VAL A 536 -2.69 -41.13 -46.14
N VAL A 537 -3.37 -41.40 -47.24
CA VAL A 537 -4.60 -42.16 -47.42
C VAL A 537 -4.62 -43.47 -46.67
#